data_90129ea33bde5d5a0b685469c653d4b8
#
_entry.id   90129ea33bde5d5a0b685469c653d4b8
#
_cell.length_a   1.000
_cell.length_b   1.000
_cell.length_c   1.000
_cell.angle_alpha   90.00
_cell.angle_beta   90.00
_cell.angle_gamma   90.00
#
_symmetry.space_group_name_H-M   'P 1'
#
loop_
_entity.id
_entity.type
_entity.pdbx_description
1 polymer ?
#
loop_
_entity_poly.entity_id
_entity_poly.type
_entity_poly.pdbx_seq_one_letter_code
_entity_poly.pdbx_strand_id
1 'polypeptide(L)'
;MSDDEPLAIAYERHDRVALLLDTIRYVLEERSLSAEGWDDPQCRGPGMYLVVVSGRSVAEHADPLGDNRWPVEESRDVLADPGAFAAAAERVAYECDGTGVVSVDGVVQERMVRFRDPPSPGGEYADWMGTRHMSALDTSRRDTVIAALTLSQESGRVTVFRDGTYDSVEREAIAARWRAD
;
A
#
# COMPACT_ATOMS: atom_id res chain seq x y z
N MET A 1 -29.99 -4.61 -26.51
CA MET A 1 -29.05 -3.72 -25.84
C MET A 1 -28.43 -4.55 -24.75
N SER A 2 -27.23 -5.01 -24.99
CA SER A 2 -26.47 -5.72 -23.96
C SER A 2 -25.97 -4.66 -23.00
N ASP A 3 -26.49 -4.63 -21.80
CA ASP A 3 -25.84 -3.98 -20.68
C ASP A 3 -24.52 -4.73 -20.46
N ASP A 4 -23.45 -4.18 -20.96
CA ASP A 4 -22.09 -4.55 -20.53
C ASP A 4 -21.94 -4.09 -19.07
N GLU A 5 -22.57 -4.81 -18.17
CA GLU A 5 -22.25 -4.72 -16.77
C GLU A 5 -20.79 -5.20 -16.64
N PRO A 6 -19.86 -4.33 -16.19
CA PRO A 6 -18.47 -4.74 -16.07
C PRO A 6 -18.43 -5.97 -15.17
N LEU A 7 -17.79 -7.03 -15.64
CA LEU A 7 -17.55 -8.24 -14.85
C LEU A 7 -16.98 -7.84 -13.48
N ALA A 8 -17.81 -7.90 -12.47
CA ALA A 8 -17.39 -7.69 -11.08
C ALA A 8 -16.48 -8.84 -10.69
N ILE A 9 -15.19 -8.69 -10.94
CA ILE A 9 -14.18 -9.66 -10.54
C ILE A 9 -13.97 -9.50 -9.04
N ALA A 10 -14.39 -10.48 -8.26
CA ALA A 10 -14.06 -10.56 -6.84
C ALA A 10 -12.58 -10.93 -6.68
N TYR A 11 -11.69 -9.95 -6.79
CA TYR A 11 -10.25 -10.15 -6.66
C TYR A 11 -9.84 -10.86 -5.37
N GLU A 12 -10.63 -10.72 -4.31
CA GLU A 12 -10.45 -11.39 -3.03
C GLU A 12 -10.51 -12.92 -3.13
N ARG A 13 -11.21 -13.43 -4.15
CA ARG A 13 -11.34 -14.87 -4.43
C ARG A 13 -10.29 -15.38 -5.43
N HIS A 14 -9.42 -14.47 -5.89
CA HIS A 14 -8.37 -14.82 -6.82
C HIS A 14 -7.09 -15.11 -6.05
N ASP A 15 -6.68 -16.37 -5.98
CA ASP A 15 -5.58 -16.85 -5.14
C ASP A 15 -4.27 -16.06 -5.34
N ARG A 16 -3.95 -15.71 -6.59
CA ARG A 16 -2.74 -14.95 -6.88
C ARG A 16 -2.81 -13.51 -6.36
N VAL A 17 -3.96 -12.88 -6.44
CA VAL A 17 -4.16 -11.53 -5.91
C VAL A 17 -4.17 -11.53 -4.40
N ALA A 18 -4.81 -12.52 -3.78
CA ALA A 18 -4.77 -12.72 -2.35
C ALA A 18 -3.33 -12.91 -1.86
N LEU A 19 -2.55 -13.74 -2.53
CA LEU A 19 -1.13 -13.95 -2.21
C LEU A 19 -0.30 -12.67 -2.37
N LEU A 20 -0.57 -11.87 -3.40
CA LEU A 20 0.10 -10.58 -3.62
C LEU A 20 -0.18 -9.62 -2.45
N LEU A 21 -1.44 -9.46 -2.07
CA LEU A 21 -1.85 -8.59 -0.97
C LEU A 21 -1.26 -9.07 0.37
N ASP A 22 -1.29 -10.36 0.62
CA ASP A 22 -0.72 -10.94 1.84
C ASP A 22 0.80 -10.77 1.90
N THR A 23 1.49 -10.92 0.77
CA THR A 23 2.93 -10.71 0.68
C THR A 23 3.30 -9.26 0.97
N ILE A 24 2.60 -8.31 0.38
CA ILE A 24 2.83 -6.88 0.64
C ILE A 24 2.54 -6.55 2.10
N ARG A 25 1.40 -7.01 2.64
CA ARG A 25 1.05 -6.79 4.04
C ARG A 25 2.10 -7.37 4.99
N TYR A 26 2.57 -8.57 4.73
CA TYR A 26 3.63 -9.20 5.50
C TYR A 26 4.91 -8.37 5.53
N VAL A 27 5.34 -7.83 4.39
CA VAL A 27 6.51 -6.95 4.32
C VAL A 27 6.32 -5.68 5.16
N LEU A 28 5.13 -5.07 5.12
CA LEU A 28 4.82 -3.89 5.92
C LEU A 28 4.80 -4.21 7.42
N GLU A 29 4.23 -5.34 7.81
CA GLU A 29 4.21 -5.81 9.20
C GLU A 29 5.62 -6.11 9.70
N GLU A 30 6.44 -6.77 8.89
CA GLU A 30 7.85 -7.02 9.21
C GLU A 30 8.64 -5.72 9.40
N ARG A 31 8.45 -4.73 8.52
CA ARG A 31 9.08 -3.41 8.69
C ARG A 31 8.62 -2.71 9.96
N SER A 32 7.35 -2.80 10.30
CA SER A 32 6.82 -2.28 11.56
C SER A 32 7.50 -2.90 12.77
N LEU A 33 7.67 -4.21 12.77
CA LEU A 33 8.24 -4.94 13.90
C LEU A 33 9.77 -4.81 14.01
N SER A 34 10.47 -4.74 12.89
CA SER A 34 11.93 -4.67 12.86
C SER A 34 12.50 -3.27 13.03
N ALA A 35 11.70 -2.23 12.80
CA ALA A 35 12.14 -0.85 12.98
C ALA A 35 12.31 -0.52 14.47
N GLU A 36 13.36 0.20 14.77
CA GLU A 36 13.68 0.67 16.12
C GLU A 36 13.28 2.16 16.28
N GLY A 37 13.16 2.61 17.52
CA GLY A 37 12.95 4.03 17.81
C GLY A 37 11.50 4.52 17.75
N TRP A 38 10.52 3.65 17.72
CA TRP A 38 9.10 4.04 17.76
C TRP A 38 8.71 4.90 18.98
N ASP A 39 9.43 4.72 20.09
CA ASP A 39 9.20 5.44 21.35
C ASP A 39 9.96 6.77 21.41
N ASP A 40 10.81 7.06 20.43
CA ASP A 40 11.58 8.29 20.36
C ASP A 40 10.85 9.31 19.45
N PRO A 41 10.31 10.40 20.00
CA PRO A 41 9.58 11.40 19.20
C PRO A 41 10.46 12.14 18.19
N GLN A 42 11.78 12.01 18.26
CA GLN A 42 12.71 12.58 17.29
C GLN A 42 13.06 11.61 16.16
N CYS A 43 12.77 10.32 16.32
CA CYS A 43 12.98 9.32 15.29
C CYS A 43 11.73 9.19 14.41
N ARG A 44 11.93 9.26 13.08
CA ARG A 44 10.89 8.87 12.13
C ARG A 44 11.04 7.39 11.81
N GLY A 45 9.98 6.64 12.05
CA GLY A 45 9.89 5.25 11.61
C GLY A 45 9.77 5.13 10.08
N PRO A 46 9.82 3.90 9.57
CA PRO A 46 9.52 3.65 8.17
C PRO A 46 8.06 4.00 7.87
N GLY A 47 7.83 4.67 6.76
CA GLY A 47 6.49 5.00 6.29
C GLY A 47 6.31 4.59 4.85
N MET A 48 5.20 3.94 4.52
CA MET A 48 4.93 3.47 3.17
C MET A 48 3.47 3.61 2.79
N TYR A 49 3.26 3.85 1.50
CA TYR A 49 1.96 3.83 0.87
C TYR A 49 2.06 3.10 -0.47
N LEU A 50 1.38 1.99 -0.60
CA LEU A 50 1.32 1.16 -1.79
C LEU A 50 -0.12 1.02 -2.25
N VAL A 51 -0.32 0.99 -3.57
CA VAL A 51 -1.63 0.77 -4.19
C VAL A 51 -1.53 -0.36 -5.19
N VAL A 52 -2.38 -1.36 -5.04
CA VAL A 52 -2.51 -2.45 -6.02
C VAL A 52 -3.66 -2.12 -6.97
N VAL A 53 -3.36 -2.10 -8.25
CA VAL A 53 -4.30 -1.69 -9.32
C VAL A 53 -4.56 -2.80 -10.32
N SER A 54 -5.77 -2.80 -10.88
CA SER A 54 -6.17 -3.79 -11.90
C SER A 54 -5.53 -3.57 -13.27
N GLY A 55 -5.12 -2.33 -13.56
CA GLY A 55 -4.49 -1.94 -14.81
C GLY A 55 -2.97 -1.81 -14.70
N ARG A 56 -2.34 -1.42 -15.81
CA ARG A 56 -0.90 -1.18 -15.87
C ARG A 56 -0.52 0.28 -15.71
N SER A 57 -1.47 1.19 -15.79
CA SER A 57 -1.21 2.62 -15.75
C SER A 57 -2.22 3.34 -14.85
N VAL A 58 -1.73 4.31 -14.10
CA VAL A 58 -2.53 5.23 -13.30
C VAL A 58 -2.42 6.68 -13.81
N ALA A 59 -1.89 6.88 -15.00
CA ALA A 59 -1.58 8.20 -15.56
C ALA A 59 -2.80 9.13 -15.67
N GLU A 60 -4.01 8.59 -15.80
CA GLU A 60 -5.24 9.38 -15.88
C GLU A 60 -5.59 10.10 -14.57
N HIS A 61 -5.14 9.58 -13.42
CA HIS A 61 -5.52 10.09 -12.10
C HIS A 61 -4.37 10.16 -11.10
N ALA A 62 -3.13 10.03 -11.58
CA ALA A 62 -1.93 10.17 -10.76
C ALA A 62 -0.78 10.79 -11.53
N ASP A 63 0.00 11.59 -10.85
CA ASP A 63 1.20 12.23 -11.40
C ASP A 63 2.46 11.67 -10.75
N PRO A 64 3.57 11.52 -11.51
CA PRO A 64 4.86 11.22 -10.91
C PRO A 64 5.26 12.27 -9.87
N LEU A 65 5.74 11.82 -8.72
CA LEU A 65 6.17 12.70 -7.64
C LEU A 65 7.66 13.01 -7.76
N GLY A 66 7.97 14.06 -8.53
CA GLY A 66 9.35 14.48 -8.77
C GLY A 66 10.21 13.36 -9.36
N ASP A 67 11.41 13.19 -8.82
CA ASP A 67 12.36 12.15 -9.22
C ASP A 67 12.24 10.85 -8.40
N ASN A 68 11.22 10.74 -7.54
CA ASN A 68 11.02 9.57 -6.70
C ASN A 68 10.73 8.34 -7.55
N ARG A 69 11.54 7.31 -7.37
CA ARG A 69 11.46 6.05 -8.11
C ARG A 69 11.57 4.86 -7.18
N TRP A 70 10.88 3.80 -7.54
CA TRP A 70 11.17 2.50 -6.96
C TRP A 70 12.60 2.10 -7.36
N PRO A 71 13.42 1.55 -6.44
CA PRO A 71 14.77 1.12 -6.79
C PRO A 71 14.73 0.04 -7.88
N VAL A 72 15.27 0.37 -9.06
CA VAL A 72 15.19 -0.53 -10.24
C VAL A 72 16.22 -1.66 -10.23
N GLU A 73 17.25 -1.53 -9.39
CA GLU A 73 18.27 -2.57 -9.19
C GLU A 73 17.75 -3.74 -8.37
N GLU A 74 16.77 -3.49 -7.51
CA GLU A 74 16.04 -4.54 -6.80
C GLU A 74 14.87 -5.04 -7.63
N SER A 75 14.44 -6.25 -7.36
CA SER A 75 13.29 -6.83 -8.05
C SER A 75 12.02 -6.02 -7.81
N ARG A 76 11.30 -5.72 -8.88
CA ARG A 76 9.97 -5.14 -8.84
C ARG A 76 8.86 -6.18 -8.87
N ASP A 77 9.19 -7.43 -9.09
CA ASP A 77 8.22 -8.52 -9.08
C ASP A 77 8.08 -9.06 -7.65
N VAL A 78 6.98 -8.68 -7.00
CA VAL A 78 6.71 -8.99 -5.60
C VAL A 78 6.62 -10.50 -5.34
N LEU A 79 6.06 -11.25 -6.28
CA LEU A 79 5.84 -12.69 -6.10
C LEU A 79 7.02 -13.53 -6.57
N ALA A 80 7.77 -13.08 -7.57
CA ALA A 80 8.94 -13.80 -8.06
C ALA A 80 10.13 -13.70 -7.09
N ASP A 81 10.33 -12.53 -6.48
CA ASP A 81 11.39 -12.31 -5.48
C ASP A 81 10.91 -11.43 -4.33
N PRO A 82 10.17 -12.00 -3.37
CA PRO A 82 9.67 -11.26 -2.20
C PRO A 82 10.80 -10.67 -1.35
N GLY A 83 11.96 -11.30 -1.31
CA GLY A 83 13.13 -10.81 -0.56
C GLY A 83 13.71 -9.54 -1.15
N ALA A 84 13.89 -9.48 -2.46
CA ALA A 84 14.35 -8.27 -3.15
C ALA A 84 13.30 -7.15 -3.05
N PHE A 85 12.02 -7.48 -3.14
CA PHE A 85 10.94 -6.50 -2.91
C PHE A 85 11.00 -5.93 -1.49
N ALA A 86 11.18 -6.78 -0.47
CA ALA A 86 11.28 -6.34 0.93
C ALA A 86 12.49 -5.40 1.16
N ALA A 87 13.64 -5.70 0.56
CA ALA A 87 14.82 -4.84 0.63
C ALA A 87 14.60 -3.47 -0.03
N ALA A 88 13.96 -3.46 -1.20
CA ALA A 88 13.60 -2.22 -1.89
C ALA A 88 12.56 -1.42 -1.10
N ALA A 89 11.57 -2.10 -0.52
CA ALA A 89 10.54 -1.49 0.33
C ALA A 89 11.15 -0.81 1.57
N GLU A 90 12.17 -1.40 2.18
CA GLU A 90 12.88 -0.78 3.30
C GLU A 90 13.54 0.54 2.90
N ARG A 91 14.23 0.59 1.78
CA ARG A 91 14.82 1.84 1.27
C ARG A 91 13.76 2.90 1.00
N VAL A 92 12.70 2.53 0.29
CA VAL A 92 11.59 3.43 -0.04
C VAL A 92 10.92 3.98 1.22
N ALA A 93 10.73 3.16 2.23
CA ALA A 93 10.08 3.55 3.48
C ALA A 93 10.82 4.67 4.25
N TYR A 94 12.14 4.77 4.10
CA TYR A 94 12.96 5.79 4.76
C TYR A 94 13.36 6.95 3.84
N GLU A 95 13.50 6.71 2.54
CA GLU A 95 14.14 7.64 1.62
C GLU A 95 13.16 8.35 0.66
N CYS A 96 11.97 7.78 0.44
CA CYS A 96 11.08 8.24 -0.61
C CYS A 96 9.72 8.69 -0.08
N ASP A 97 9.20 9.75 -0.70
CA ASP A 97 7.79 10.13 -0.59
C ASP A 97 7.00 9.60 -1.79
N GLY A 98 5.68 9.60 -1.65
CA GLY A 98 4.78 9.20 -2.72
C GLY A 98 4.22 7.79 -2.55
N THR A 99 3.45 7.39 -3.54
CA THR A 99 2.76 6.11 -3.57
C THR A 99 3.44 5.17 -4.55
N GLY A 100 3.84 4.01 -4.07
CA GLY A 100 4.24 2.91 -4.94
C GLY A 100 3.02 2.24 -5.57
N VAL A 101 3.06 2.03 -6.87
CA VAL A 101 1.96 1.39 -7.60
C VAL A 101 2.38 -0.01 -8.01
N VAL A 102 1.58 -0.99 -7.63
CA VAL A 102 1.78 -2.40 -7.98
C VAL A 102 0.63 -2.84 -8.88
N SER A 103 0.94 -3.36 -10.06
CA SER A 103 -0.07 -3.93 -10.92
C SER A 103 -0.54 -5.30 -10.40
N VAL A 104 -1.73 -5.72 -10.81
CA VAL A 104 -2.34 -6.99 -10.36
C VAL A 104 -1.50 -8.22 -10.65
N ASP A 105 -0.61 -8.15 -11.62
CA ASP A 105 0.37 -9.20 -11.93
C ASP A 105 1.58 -9.23 -10.96
N GLY A 106 1.63 -8.30 -10.02
CA GLY A 106 2.64 -8.25 -8.97
C GLY A 106 3.87 -7.40 -9.30
N VAL A 107 3.81 -6.58 -10.35
CA VAL A 107 4.94 -5.75 -10.77
C VAL A 107 4.82 -4.34 -10.25
N VAL A 108 5.81 -3.87 -9.51
CA VAL A 108 5.92 -2.48 -9.04
C VAL A 108 6.29 -1.57 -10.20
N GLN A 109 5.57 -0.47 -10.35
CA GLN A 109 5.90 0.55 -11.37
C GLN A 109 7.17 1.32 -10.97
N GLU A 110 7.91 1.80 -11.96
CA GLU A 110 9.19 2.48 -11.73
C GLU A 110 9.01 3.78 -10.93
N ARG A 111 7.99 4.58 -11.27
CA ARG A 111 7.80 5.89 -10.66
C ARG A 111 6.84 5.86 -9.50
N MET A 112 7.23 6.54 -8.42
CA MET A 112 6.33 6.88 -7.32
C MET A 112 5.39 7.99 -7.77
N VAL A 113 4.13 7.95 -7.33
CA VAL A 113 3.09 8.86 -7.78
C VAL A 113 2.37 9.57 -6.64
N ARG A 114 1.65 10.63 -7.02
CA ARG A 114 0.63 11.30 -6.21
C ARG A 114 -0.70 11.18 -6.93
N PHE A 115 -1.70 10.64 -6.28
CA PHE A 115 -3.06 10.57 -6.80
C PHE A 115 -3.73 11.94 -6.76
N ARG A 116 -4.51 12.24 -7.80
CA ARG A 116 -5.32 13.46 -7.95
C ARG A 116 -6.80 13.13 -7.80
N ASP A 117 -7.58 14.16 -7.50
CA ASP A 117 -9.04 14.15 -7.61
C ASP A 117 -9.69 12.88 -7.02
N PRO A 118 -9.82 12.77 -5.71
CA PRO A 118 -10.49 11.64 -5.08
C PRO A 118 -11.91 11.50 -5.62
N PRO A 119 -12.40 10.28 -5.87
CA PRO A 119 -13.68 10.03 -6.54
C PRO A 119 -14.89 10.53 -5.76
N SER A 120 -14.77 10.74 -4.47
CA SER A 120 -15.82 11.33 -3.62
C SER A 120 -15.17 11.95 -2.38
N PRO A 121 -15.26 13.27 -2.19
CA PRO A 121 -14.91 13.88 -0.90
C PRO A 121 -15.95 13.45 0.15
N GLY A 122 -15.53 13.06 1.33
CA GLY A 122 -16.42 12.83 2.46
C GLY A 122 -16.54 11.39 2.92
N GLY A 123 -15.44 10.65 2.92
CA GLY A 123 -15.33 9.43 3.72
C GLY A 123 -15.29 9.77 5.21
N GLU A 124 -15.80 8.88 6.02
CA GLU A 124 -15.59 8.97 7.46
C GLU A 124 -14.13 8.61 7.76
N TYR A 125 -13.30 9.60 8.01
CA TYR A 125 -11.94 9.40 8.45
C TYR A 125 -11.93 9.14 9.96
N ALA A 126 -11.15 8.15 10.38
CA ALA A 126 -10.92 7.91 11.81
C ALA A 126 -9.94 8.96 12.38
N ASP A 127 -10.05 9.26 13.66
CA ASP A 127 -9.26 10.31 14.33
C ASP A 127 -7.73 10.07 14.28
N TRP A 128 -7.31 8.80 14.14
CA TRP A 128 -5.91 8.44 14.03
C TRP A 128 -5.32 8.61 12.62
N MET A 129 -6.15 8.90 11.61
CA MET A 129 -5.73 9.00 10.22
C MET A 129 -5.03 10.33 9.94
N GLY A 130 -3.77 10.26 9.49
CA GLY A 130 -3.07 11.38 8.87
C GLY A 130 -3.33 11.46 7.37
N THR A 131 -2.72 12.44 6.71
CA THR A 131 -2.91 12.72 5.27
C THR A 131 -2.72 11.49 4.37
N ARG A 132 -1.72 10.67 4.64
CA ARG A 132 -1.45 9.45 3.88
C ARG A 132 -2.59 8.43 3.99
N HIS A 133 -3.14 8.26 5.20
CA HIS A 133 -4.25 7.34 5.43
C HIS A 133 -5.54 7.84 4.77
N MET A 134 -5.84 9.14 4.87
CA MET A 134 -7.00 9.74 4.20
C MET A 134 -6.89 9.58 2.68
N SER A 135 -5.71 9.83 2.12
CA SER A 135 -5.45 9.62 0.69
C SER A 135 -5.62 8.15 0.28
N ALA A 136 -5.16 7.20 1.10
CA ALA A 136 -5.30 5.78 0.84
C ALA A 136 -6.77 5.33 0.87
N LEU A 137 -7.53 5.83 1.84
CA LEU A 137 -8.97 5.55 1.94
C LEU A 137 -9.71 6.05 0.70
N ASP A 138 -9.47 7.30 0.29
CA ASP A 138 -10.11 7.89 -0.88
C ASP A 138 -9.69 7.19 -2.18
N THR A 139 -8.41 6.87 -2.32
CA THR A 139 -7.88 6.14 -3.48
C THR A 139 -8.47 4.73 -3.58
N SER A 140 -8.74 4.07 -2.46
CA SER A 140 -9.32 2.73 -2.43
C SER A 140 -10.73 2.64 -3.02
N ARG A 141 -11.40 3.78 -3.19
CA ARG A 141 -12.74 3.87 -3.81
C ARG A 141 -12.74 3.92 -5.33
N ARG A 142 -11.55 4.01 -5.95
CA ARG A 142 -11.45 4.00 -7.41
C ARG A 142 -11.69 2.60 -7.94
N ASP A 143 -12.48 2.46 -8.98
CA ASP A 143 -12.83 1.17 -9.62
C ASP A 143 -11.60 0.40 -10.09
N THR A 144 -10.51 1.10 -10.42
CA THR A 144 -9.25 0.51 -10.85
C THR A 144 -8.33 0.09 -9.69
N VAL A 145 -8.67 0.41 -8.46
CA VAL A 145 -7.88 0.10 -7.27
C VAL A 145 -8.43 -1.12 -6.56
N ILE A 146 -7.60 -2.14 -6.43
CA ILE A 146 -7.94 -3.36 -5.71
C ILE A 146 -7.79 -3.16 -4.21
N ALA A 147 -6.67 -2.58 -3.79
CA ALA A 147 -6.41 -2.24 -2.40
C ALA A 147 -5.34 -1.15 -2.30
N ALA A 148 -5.38 -0.39 -1.21
CA ALA A 148 -4.31 0.48 -0.79
C ALA A 148 -3.78 -0.01 0.56
N LEU A 149 -2.47 0.01 0.75
CA LEU A 149 -1.82 -0.47 1.97
C LEU A 149 -0.90 0.62 2.50
N THR A 150 -0.93 0.84 3.81
CA THR A 150 -0.09 1.84 4.45
C THR A 150 0.65 1.27 5.65
N LEU A 151 1.88 1.77 5.84
CA LEU A 151 2.63 1.67 7.08
C LEU A 151 2.80 3.08 7.64
N SER A 152 2.30 3.31 8.85
CA SER A 152 2.45 4.60 9.53
C SER A 152 3.86 4.79 10.05
N GLN A 153 4.49 5.89 9.64
CA GLN A 153 5.82 6.25 10.14
C GLN A 153 5.82 6.77 11.58
N GLU A 154 4.65 7.05 12.14
CA GLU A 154 4.50 7.58 13.50
C GLU A 154 4.25 6.47 14.52
N SER A 155 3.51 5.44 14.14
CA SER A 155 3.02 4.42 15.08
C SER A 155 3.35 2.98 14.69
N GLY A 156 3.83 2.74 13.47
CA GLY A 156 4.01 1.39 12.96
C GLY A 156 2.70 0.64 12.64
N ARG A 157 1.57 1.33 12.67
CA ARG A 157 0.27 0.79 12.29
C ARG A 157 0.27 0.37 10.83
N VAL A 158 -0.24 -0.81 10.53
CA VAL A 158 -0.46 -1.31 9.17
C VAL A 158 -1.95 -1.32 8.87
N THR A 159 -2.32 -0.75 7.73
CA THR A 159 -3.73 -0.64 7.33
C THR A 159 -3.90 -1.06 5.88
N VAL A 160 -4.93 -1.85 5.61
CA VAL A 160 -5.38 -2.23 4.28
C VAL A 160 -6.72 -1.56 4.01
N PHE A 161 -6.80 -0.79 2.93
CA PHE A 161 -8.00 -0.08 2.50
C PHE A 161 -8.57 -0.75 1.25
N ARG A 162 -9.87 -0.97 1.23
CA ARG A 162 -10.60 -1.53 0.08
C ARG A 162 -11.97 -0.88 -0.01
N ASP A 163 -12.28 -0.36 -1.18
CA ASP A 163 -13.61 0.20 -1.49
C ASP A 163 -14.15 1.13 -0.38
N GLY A 164 -13.31 2.02 0.12
CA GLY A 164 -13.67 2.97 1.17
C GLY A 164 -13.84 2.36 2.57
N THR A 165 -13.48 1.12 2.77
CA THR A 165 -13.39 0.47 4.08
C THR A 165 -11.95 0.15 4.44
N TYR A 166 -11.66 -0.22 5.67
CA TYR A 166 -10.30 -0.55 6.07
C TYR A 166 -10.25 -1.58 7.18
N ASP A 167 -9.15 -2.34 7.18
CA ASP A 167 -8.70 -3.20 8.26
C ASP A 167 -7.35 -2.70 8.76
N SER A 168 -7.26 -2.38 10.04
CA SER A 168 -6.11 -1.71 10.63
C SER A 168 -5.61 -2.43 11.86
N VAL A 169 -4.30 -2.64 11.93
CA VAL A 169 -3.66 -3.35 13.04
C VAL A 169 -2.54 -2.49 13.63
N GLU A 170 -2.60 -2.25 14.92
CA GLU A 170 -1.54 -1.57 15.66
C GLU A 170 -0.31 -2.46 15.82
N ARG A 171 0.87 -1.85 15.96
CA ARG A 171 2.14 -2.56 16.07
C ARG A 171 2.16 -3.61 17.17
N GLU A 172 1.61 -3.32 18.33
CA GLU A 172 1.54 -4.25 19.46
C GLU A 172 0.70 -5.48 19.15
N ALA A 173 -0.42 -5.29 18.44
CA ALA A 173 -1.28 -6.37 17.99
C ALA A 173 -0.62 -7.22 16.87
N ILE A 174 0.14 -6.60 15.98
CA ILE A 174 0.98 -7.33 14.99
C ILE A 174 1.96 -8.23 15.73
N ALA A 175 2.72 -7.67 16.67
CA ALA A 175 3.70 -8.41 17.45
C ALA A 175 3.08 -9.58 18.24
N ALA A 176 1.89 -9.39 18.80
CA ALA A 176 1.17 -10.45 19.50
C ALA A 176 0.75 -11.58 18.56
N ARG A 177 0.22 -11.23 17.37
CA ARG A 177 -0.20 -12.19 16.35
C ARG A 177 0.97 -13.04 15.84
N TRP A 178 2.10 -12.41 15.53
CA TRP A 178 3.30 -13.11 15.04
C TRP A 178 3.93 -14.05 16.08
N ARG A 179 3.71 -13.79 17.37
CA ARG A 179 4.16 -14.70 18.45
C ARG A 179 3.21 -15.87 18.70
N ALA A 180 1.96 -15.75 18.27
CA ALA A 180 0.94 -16.79 18.45
C ALA A 180 0.99 -17.88 17.37
N ASP A 181 1.58 -17.60 16.21
CA ASP A 181 1.78 -18.50 15.09
C ASP A 181 3.16 -19.20 15.20
#